data_2a56b8bdcc57364d06e2788f08bb2103
#
_entry.id   2a56b8bdcc57364d06e2788f08bb2103
#
_cell.length_a   1.000
_cell.length_b   1.000
_cell.length_c   1.000
_cell.angle_alpha   90.00
_cell.angle_beta   90.00
_cell.angle_gamma   90.00
#
_symmetry.space_group_name_H-M   'P 1'
#
loop_
_entity.id
_entity.type
_entity.pdbx_description
1 polymer ?
#
loop_
_entity_poly.entity_id
_entity_poly.type
_entity_poly.pdbx_seq_one_letter_code
_entity_poly.pdbx_strand_id
1 'polypeptide(L)'
;MTEKKIAGVTAVIPTLQKNKEILTKLIEALERDTAVTEILLIDNSLIGFKHSSSKLTVITPEENLFVNPSWNLGVAKAKTEIVALLNDDIILPENYCGDVASSMSSEMGIVGVNGMGIEPLPETFCHPQKENIYLEPTNFMDDYYGIAMFFFKEAYNRIPDEIKIVYGDSWIFTHCQRMKRQNYRICGCTIYHYGSLSSSQIEFNPIAKVDAKI
;
A
#
# COMPACT_ATOMS: atom_id res chain seq x y z
N MET A 1 20.27 25.87 -0.10
CA MET A 1 19.77 24.49 -0.04
C MET A 1 18.59 24.44 -0.99
N THR A 2 18.73 23.77 -2.13
CA THR A 2 17.62 23.58 -3.08
C THR A 2 16.62 22.63 -2.42
N GLU A 3 15.39 23.10 -2.19
CA GLU A 3 14.28 22.21 -1.78
C GLU A 3 14.21 21.09 -2.80
N LYS A 4 14.45 19.86 -2.33
CA LYS A 4 14.30 18.66 -3.16
C LYS A 4 12.80 18.57 -3.45
N LYS A 5 12.39 18.88 -4.67
CA LYS A 5 10.99 18.75 -5.10
C LYS A 5 10.59 17.30 -4.87
N ILE A 6 9.68 17.06 -3.91
CA ILE A 6 9.20 15.71 -3.62
C ILE A 6 8.54 15.22 -4.91
N ALA A 7 9.03 14.12 -5.44
CA ALA A 7 8.36 13.44 -6.53
C ALA A 7 6.95 13.05 -6.05
N GLY A 8 5.93 13.31 -6.87
CA GLY A 8 4.56 12.96 -6.50
C GLY A 8 4.43 11.46 -6.22
N VAL A 9 3.46 11.10 -5.38
CA VAL A 9 3.15 9.71 -5.04
C VAL A 9 1.82 9.32 -5.68
N THR A 10 1.78 8.16 -6.33
CA THR A 10 0.52 7.48 -6.70
C THR A 10 0.19 6.44 -5.64
N ALA A 11 -0.95 6.60 -4.96
CA ALA A 11 -1.50 5.60 -4.06
C ALA A 11 -2.36 4.60 -4.83
N VAL A 12 -2.09 3.30 -4.71
CA VAL A 12 -2.85 2.21 -5.33
C VAL A 12 -3.56 1.43 -4.22
N ILE A 13 -4.88 1.33 -4.30
CA ILE A 13 -5.72 0.73 -3.26
C ILE A 13 -6.66 -0.30 -3.91
N PRO A 14 -6.35 -1.61 -3.83
CA PRO A 14 -7.34 -2.64 -4.11
C PRO A 14 -8.41 -2.65 -3.03
N THR A 15 -9.69 -2.77 -3.39
CA THR A 15 -10.77 -2.81 -2.41
C THR A 15 -11.90 -3.76 -2.81
N LEU A 16 -12.50 -4.40 -1.81
CA LEU A 16 -13.80 -5.06 -1.89
C LEU A 16 -14.90 -4.23 -1.22
N GLN A 17 -14.56 -3.00 -0.78
CA GLN A 17 -15.47 -2.08 -0.08
C GLN A 17 -16.14 -2.70 1.17
N LYS A 18 -15.45 -3.60 1.88
CA LYS A 18 -16.01 -4.28 3.08
C LYS A 18 -16.24 -3.31 4.24
N ASN A 19 -15.39 -2.27 4.35
CA ASN A 19 -15.58 -1.19 5.29
C ASN A 19 -15.44 0.17 4.58
N LYS A 20 -16.58 0.68 4.10
CA LYS A 20 -16.60 1.96 3.36
C LYS A 20 -16.19 3.16 4.20
N GLU A 21 -16.43 3.13 5.52
CA GLU A 21 -16.07 4.22 6.40
C GLU A 21 -14.54 4.36 6.49
N ILE A 22 -13.83 3.25 6.75
CA ILE A 22 -12.36 3.27 6.82
C ILE A 22 -11.76 3.63 5.48
N LEU A 23 -12.25 3.03 4.39
CA LEU A 23 -11.81 3.37 3.04
C LEU A 23 -11.99 4.86 2.74
N THR A 24 -13.11 5.46 3.13
CA THR A 24 -13.34 6.89 2.92
C THR A 24 -12.35 7.72 3.73
N LYS A 25 -12.11 7.38 5.00
CA LYS A 25 -11.10 8.07 5.85
C LYS A 25 -9.69 7.96 5.27
N LEU A 26 -9.33 6.80 4.71
CA LEU A 26 -8.05 6.62 4.03
C LEU A 26 -7.94 7.54 2.82
N ILE A 27 -8.95 7.57 1.95
CA ILE A 27 -8.95 8.43 0.76
C ILE A 27 -8.85 9.90 1.17
N GLU A 28 -9.63 10.36 2.16
CA GLU A 28 -9.56 11.73 2.67
C GLU A 28 -8.18 12.09 3.25
N ALA A 29 -7.51 11.16 3.92
CA ALA A 29 -6.15 11.37 4.41
C ALA A 29 -5.16 11.55 3.26
N LEU A 30 -5.27 10.71 2.22
CA LEU A 30 -4.44 10.80 1.01
C LEU A 30 -4.71 12.08 0.19
N GLU A 31 -5.94 12.58 0.17
CA GLU A 31 -6.27 13.85 -0.47
C GLU A 31 -5.62 15.04 0.21
N ARG A 32 -5.56 15.03 1.54
CA ARG A 32 -4.91 16.07 2.33
C ARG A 32 -3.38 16.03 2.23
N ASP A 33 -2.80 14.86 1.96
CA ASP A 33 -1.35 14.72 1.76
C ASP A 33 -0.93 15.37 0.44
N THR A 34 -0.13 16.43 0.51
CA THR A 34 0.28 17.21 -0.66
C THR A 34 1.23 16.47 -1.59
N ALA A 35 1.93 15.46 -1.10
CA ALA A 35 2.79 14.61 -1.91
C ALA A 35 1.99 13.59 -2.73
N VAL A 36 0.79 13.20 -2.29
CA VAL A 36 -0.09 12.33 -3.06
C VAL A 36 -0.74 13.14 -4.18
N THR A 37 -0.39 12.83 -5.41
CA THR A 37 -0.91 13.51 -6.61
C THR A 37 -1.91 12.67 -7.40
N GLU A 38 -1.97 11.37 -7.11
CA GLU A 38 -2.89 10.43 -7.75
C GLU A 38 -3.29 9.32 -6.78
N ILE A 39 -4.57 8.96 -6.79
CA ILE A 39 -5.14 7.83 -6.04
C ILE A 39 -5.84 6.91 -7.06
N LEU A 40 -5.37 5.68 -7.19
CA LEU A 40 -5.95 4.64 -8.03
C LEU A 40 -6.67 3.64 -7.14
N LEU A 41 -7.99 3.72 -7.08
CA LEU A 41 -8.83 2.76 -6.37
C LEU A 41 -9.24 1.65 -7.32
N ILE A 42 -8.75 0.42 -7.10
CA ILE A 42 -9.13 -0.75 -7.90
C ILE A 42 -10.30 -1.43 -7.20
N ASP A 43 -11.50 -1.18 -7.71
CA ASP A 43 -12.74 -1.63 -7.10
C ASP A 43 -13.11 -3.06 -7.49
N ASN A 44 -12.58 -4.02 -6.78
CA ASN A 44 -12.88 -5.45 -6.96
C ASN A 44 -14.28 -5.85 -6.45
N SER A 45 -15.02 -4.94 -5.81
CA SER A 45 -16.42 -5.19 -5.43
C SER A 45 -17.37 -5.13 -6.62
N LEU A 46 -16.94 -4.52 -7.72
CA LEU A 46 -17.66 -4.35 -8.99
C LEU A 46 -18.91 -3.45 -8.91
N ILE A 47 -19.17 -2.80 -7.76
CA ILE A 47 -20.35 -1.97 -7.55
C ILE A 47 -20.12 -0.47 -7.80
N GLY A 48 -18.85 -0.08 -8.00
CA GLY A 48 -18.43 1.31 -8.12
C GLY A 48 -18.29 2.00 -6.77
N PHE A 49 -17.38 2.95 -6.69
CA PHE A 49 -17.16 3.79 -5.51
C PHE A 49 -17.39 5.25 -5.89
N LYS A 50 -18.19 5.95 -5.10
CA LYS A 50 -18.52 7.36 -5.33
C LYS A 50 -17.87 8.23 -4.27
N HIS A 51 -16.91 9.03 -4.66
CA HIS A 51 -16.27 10.04 -3.85
C HIS A 51 -15.79 11.17 -4.77
N SER A 52 -15.98 12.41 -4.37
CA SER A 52 -15.61 13.57 -5.19
C SER A 52 -14.20 14.01 -4.86
N SER A 53 -13.27 13.73 -5.76
CA SER A 53 -11.86 14.12 -5.61
C SER A 53 -11.20 14.32 -6.97
N SER A 54 -10.37 15.35 -7.07
CA SER A 54 -9.54 15.58 -8.26
C SER A 54 -8.35 14.62 -8.36
N LYS A 55 -7.97 13.96 -7.26
CA LYS A 55 -6.85 13.01 -7.22
C LYS A 55 -7.29 11.57 -7.45
N LEU A 56 -8.59 11.25 -7.24
CA LEU A 56 -9.11 9.90 -7.26
C LEU A 56 -9.54 9.45 -8.66
N THR A 57 -9.02 8.31 -9.07
CA THR A 57 -9.53 7.55 -10.22
C THR A 57 -9.99 6.18 -9.71
N VAL A 58 -11.29 5.89 -9.89
CA VAL A 58 -11.85 4.58 -9.59
C VAL A 58 -11.79 3.71 -10.86
N ILE A 59 -11.20 2.54 -10.73
CA ILE A 59 -11.10 1.54 -11.79
C ILE A 59 -11.90 0.32 -11.34
N THR A 60 -13.03 0.08 -11.98
CA THR A 60 -13.87 -1.10 -11.75
C THR A 60 -13.59 -2.10 -12.87
N PRO A 61 -12.87 -3.21 -12.60
CA PRO A 61 -12.62 -4.24 -13.62
C PRO A 61 -13.90 -5.02 -13.95
N GLU A 62 -13.85 -5.84 -15.00
CA GLU A 62 -14.98 -6.70 -15.39
C GLU A 62 -15.23 -7.84 -14.40
N GLU A 63 -14.16 -8.29 -13.71
CA GLU A 63 -14.21 -9.31 -12.67
C GLU A 63 -13.27 -8.96 -11.51
N ASN A 64 -13.43 -9.61 -10.36
CA ASN A 64 -12.53 -9.43 -9.24
C ASN A 64 -11.11 -9.91 -9.59
N LEU A 65 -10.18 -8.98 -9.69
CA LEU A 65 -8.78 -9.26 -10.00
C LEU A 65 -8.00 -9.83 -8.81
N PHE A 66 -8.53 -9.74 -7.59
CA PHE A 66 -7.83 -9.96 -6.33
C PHE A 66 -6.72 -8.93 -6.05
N VAL A 67 -5.92 -9.14 -5.00
CA VAL A 67 -4.96 -8.14 -4.51
C VAL A 67 -3.78 -7.94 -5.47
N ASN A 68 -3.05 -9.02 -5.76
CA ASN A 68 -1.78 -8.91 -6.49
C ASN A 68 -1.94 -8.46 -7.94
N PRO A 69 -2.87 -8.99 -8.74
CA PRO A 69 -3.15 -8.45 -10.06
C PRO A 69 -3.66 -7.00 -10.03
N SER A 70 -4.40 -6.59 -8.98
CA SER A 70 -4.80 -5.19 -8.80
C SER A 70 -3.60 -4.28 -8.54
N TRP A 71 -2.61 -4.73 -7.76
CA TRP A 71 -1.35 -4.03 -7.60
C TRP A 71 -0.62 -3.87 -8.94
N ASN A 72 -0.50 -4.96 -9.71
CA ASN A 72 0.09 -4.93 -11.06
C ASN A 72 -0.59 -3.87 -11.95
N LEU A 73 -1.93 -3.87 -11.96
CA LEU A 73 -2.73 -2.92 -12.74
C LEU A 73 -2.48 -1.47 -12.29
N GLY A 74 -2.52 -1.24 -10.99
CA GLY A 74 -2.30 0.08 -10.40
C GLY A 74 -0.89 0.61 -10.70
N VAL A 75 0.16 -0.20 -10.49
CA VAL A 75 1.55 0.18 -10.80
C VAL A 75 1.74 0.50 -12.28
N ALA A 76 1.13 -0.29 -13.17
CA ALA A 76 1.21 -0.03 -14.62
C ALA A 76 0.56 1.30 -15.00
N LYS A 77 -0.52 1.69 -14.32
CA LYS A 77 -1.27 2.93 -14.59
C LYS A 77 -0.74 4.17 -13.84
N ALA A 78 0.04 3.98 -12.79
CA ALA A 78 0.59 5.06 -11.97
C ALA A 78 1.40 6.06 -12.82
N LYS A 79 1.15 7.36 -12.62
CA LYS A 79 1.79 8.45 -13.38
C LYS A 79 3.03 9.00 -12.70
N THR A 80 3.28 8.65 -11.45
CA THR A 80 4.43 9.12 -10.68
C THR A 80 5.53 8.07 -10.61
N GLU A 81 6.74 8.50 -10.25
CA GLU A 81 7.88 7.60 -10.06
C GLU A 81 7.77 6.80 -8.75
N ILE A 82 7.17 7.39 -7.70
CA ILE A 82 6.95 6.71 -6.42
C ILE A 82 5.52 6.19 -6.39
N VAL A 83 5.38 4.92 -6.07
CA VAL A 83 4.08 4.25 -5.89
C VAL A 83 3.97 3.76 -4.46
N ALA A 84 2.79 3.97 -3.87
CA ALA A 84 2.38 3.40 -2.61
C ALA A 84 1.29 2.34 -2.85
N LEU A 85 1.53 1.09 -2.45
CA LEU A 85 0.51 0.05 -2.38
C LEU A 85 -0.07 0.07 -0.97
N LEU A 86 -1.36 0.30 -0.84
CA LEU A 86 -2.04 0.47 0.44
C LEU A 86 -3.23 -0.48 0.56
N ASN A 87 -3.40 -1.09 1.72
CA ASN A 87 -4.63 -1.81 2.05
C ASN A 87 -5.78 -0.81 2.26
N ASP A 88 -7.02 -1.27 2.02
CA ASP A 88 -8.24 -0.46 2.16
C ASP A 88 -8.81 -0.41 3.59
N ASP A 89 -8.16 -1.08 4.55
CA ASP A 89 -8.58 -1.24 5.94
C ASP A 89 -7.58 -0.65 6.95
N ILE A 90 -6.82 0.39 6.53
CA ILE A 90 -5.83 1.09 7.35
C ILE A 90 -6.20 2.56 7.58
N ILE A 91 -5.75 3.10 8.70
CA ILE A 91 -5.77 4.55 8.97
C ILE A 91 -4.33 5.02 9.13
N LEU A 92 -3.98 6.00 8.33
CA LEU A 92 -2.64 6.57 8.27
C LEU A 92 -2.55 7.87 9.10
N PRO A 93 -1.38 8.18 9.68
CA PRO A 93 -1.14 9.50 10.23
C PRO A 93 -1.12 10.58 9.13
N GLU A 94 -1.26 11.84 9.53
CA GLU A 94 -1.24 12.97 8.59
C GLU A 94 0.08 13.03 7.80
N ASN A 95 0.00 13.39 6.50
CA ASN A 95 1.14 13.52 5.57
C ASN A 95 2.05 12.27 5.51
N TYR A 96 1.52 11.09 5.80
CA TYR A 96 2.29 9.86 5.86
C TYR A 96 3.05 9.56 4.59
N CYS A 97 2.38 9.65 3.43
CA CYS A 97 3.01 9.35 2.14
C CYS A 97 4.12 10.35 1.80
N GLY A 98 3.90 11.63 2.12
CA GLY A 98 4.90 12.68 1.92
C GLY A 98 6.14 12.48 2.79
N ASP A 99 5.96 12.14 4.06
CA ASP A 99 7.06 11.91 5.00
C ASP A 99 7.90 10.69 4.57
N VAL A 100 7.24 9.59 4.21
CA VAL A 100 7.92 8.40 3.68
C VAL A 100 8.67 8.73 2.39
N ALA A 101 7.99 9.33 1.41
CA ALA A 101 8.58 9.66 0.11
C ALA A 101 9.79 10.61 0.23
N SER A 102 9.76 11.56 1.18
CA SER A 102 10.87 12.48 1.43
C SER A 102 12.16 11.78 1.91
N SER A 103 12.00 10.63 2.56
CA SER A 103 13.08 9.81 3.09
C SER A 103 13.60 8.76 2.09
N MET A 104 12.96 8.62 0.92
CA MET A 104 13.30 7.62 -0.08
C MET A 104 14.34 8.12 -1.09
N SER A 105 15.08 7.17 -1.67
CA SER A 105 15.90 7.37 -2.86
C SER A 105 15.64 6.26 -3.89
N SER A 106 15.89 6.55 -5.17
CA SER A 106 15.63 5.62 -6.28
C SER A 106 16.46 4.33 -6.21
N GLU A 107 17.55 4.32 -5.44
CA GLU A 107 18.41 3.15 -5.27
C GLU A 107 17.85 2.14 -4.27
N MET A 108 16.87 2.55 -3.44
CA MET A 108 16.23 1.68 -2.46
C MET A 108 15.43 0.57 -3.15
N GLY A 109 15.26 -0.52 -2.45
CA GLY A 109 14.29 -1.55 -2.78
C GLY A 109 12.89 -1.13 -2.35
N ILE A 110 12.15 -2.07 -1.79
CA ILE A 110 10.82 -1.80 -1.24
C ILE A 110 10.94 -1.27 0.20
N VAL A 111 10.07 -0.34 0.54
CA VAL A 111 9.90 0.25 1.87
C VAL A 111 8.54 -0.16 2.39
N GLY A 112 8.46 -0.89 3.48
CA GLY A 112 7.20 -1.37 4.05
C GLY A 112 7.06 -1.05 5.52
N VAL A 113 5.94 -1.44 6.10
CA VAL A 113 5.64 -1.09 7.50
C VAL A 113 6.51 -1.88 8.47
N ASN A 114 6.89 -1.25 9.58
CA ASN A 114 7.41 -1.93 10.76
C ASN A 114 6.23 -2.52 11.54
N GLY A 115 6.22 -3.84 11.73
CA GLY A 115 5.13 -4.55 12.42
C GLY A 115 4.86 -4.06 13.85
N MET A 116 5.87 -3.54 14.53
CA MET A 116 5.72 -2.95 15.87
C MET A 116 4.93 -1.61 15.88
N GLY A 117 4.79 -0.95 14.74
CA GLY A 117 4.01 0.27 14.57
C GLY A 117 2.55 0.02 14.19
N ILE A 118 2.11 -1.24 14.16
CA ILE A 118 0.73 -1.59 13.79
C ILE A 118 -0.10 -1.83 15.05
N GLU A 119 -1.20 -1.10 15.15
CA GLU A 119 -2.15 -1.21 16.25
C GLU A 119 -3.56 -1.47 15.72
N PRO A 120 -4.43 -2.16 16.50
CA PRO A 120 -5.84 -2.29 16.16
C PRO A 120 -6.54 -0.93 16.20
N LEU A 121 -7.64 -0.81 15.48
CA LEU A 121 -8.47 0.41 15.55
C LEU A 121 -8.94 0.65 17.00
N PRO A 122 -8.76 1.87 17.52
CA PRO A 122 -9.24 2.20 18.85
C PRO A 122 -10.79 2.25 18.89
N GLU A 123 -11.39 1.96 20.04
CA GLU A 123 -12.85 2.04 20.24
C GLU A 123 -13.39 3.45 19.95
N THR A 124 -12.64 4.48 20.33
CA THR A 124 -12.93 5.87 19.97
C THR A 124 -11.93 6.33 18.94
N PHE A 125 -12.41 6.75 17.77
CA PHE A 125 -11.54 7.20 16.69
C PHE A 125 -10.62 8.32 17.14
N CYS A 126 -9.33 8.13 16.94
CA CYS A 126 -8.30 9.16 17.01
C CYS A 126 -7.34 8.97 15.82
N HIS A 127 -6.60 10.01 15.48
CA HIS A 127 -5.57 9.89 14.46
C HIS A 127 -4.37 9.10 15.00
N PRO A 128 -3.77 8.22 14.18
CA PRO A 128 -2.53 7.55 14.56
C PRO A 128 -1.44 8.56 14.90
N GLN A 129 -0.61 8.20 15.87
CA GLN A 129 0.49 9.06 16.30
C GLN A 129 1.68 8.92 15.33
N LYS A 130 2.38 10.01 15.11
CA LYS A 130 3.71 9.99 14.50
C LYS A 130 4.63 10.96 15.24
N GLU A 131 5.89 10.57 15.32
CA GLU A 131 6.98 11.45 15.71
C GLU A 131 7.71 11.91 14.44
N ASN A 132 8.94 11.42 14.23
CA ASN A 132 9.66 11.63 12.98
C ASN A 132 9.71 10.30 12.22
N ILE A 133 9.10 10.26 11.03
CA ILE A 133 9.18 9.08 10.17
C ILE A 133 10.62 8.96 9.65
N TYR A 134 11.20 7.77 9.81
CA TYR A 134 12.52 7.42 9.29
C TYR A 134 12.52 5.99 8.76
N LEU A 135 13.50 5.68 7.92
CA LEU A 135 13.63 4.38 7.26
C LEU A 135 14.81 3.61 7.86
N GLU A 136 14.55 2.40 8.33
CA GLU A 136 15.60 1.46 8.77
C GLU A 136 15.82 0.37 7.72
N PRO A 137 17.09 0.06 7.36
CA PRO A 137 17.37 -1.04 6.46
C PRO A 137 16.95 -2.37 7.09
N THR A 138 16.36 -3.25 6.30
CA THR A 138 15.96 -4.58 6.74
C THR A 138 16.27 -5.65 5.70
N ASN A 139 16.63 -6.84 6.15
CA ASN A 139 16.78 -8.04 5.33
C ASN A 139 15.62 -9.03 5.54
N PHE A 140 14.69 -8.69 6.42
CA PHE A 140 13.54 -9.51 6.79
C PHE A 140 12.26 -8.70 6.64
N MET A 141 11.20 -9.36 6.22
CA MET A 141 9.86 -8.77 6.24
C MET A 141 9.33 -8.87 7.68
N ASP A 142 8.88 -7.73 8.20
CA ASP A 142 8.11 -7.68 9.43
C ASP A 142 6.68 -8.18 9.18
N ASP A 143 5.97 -8.58 10.24
CA ASP A 143 4.54 -8.81 10.18
C ASP A 143 3.84 -7.54 9.66
N TYR A 144 2.79 -7.70 8.88
CA TYR A 144 2.04 -6.61 8.26
C TYR A 144 2.83 -5.74 7.25
N TYR A 145 4.06 -6.12 6.88
CA TYR A 145 4.91 -5.33 5.97
C TYR A 145 4.16 -4.86 4.72
N GLY A 146 3.32 -5.72 4.16
CA GLY A 146 2.58 -5.51 2.92
C GLY A 146 1.38 -4.56 3.00
N ILE A 147 0.93 -4.12 4.20
CA ILE A 147 -0.29 -3.28 4.30
C ILE A 147 -0.09 -1.85 3.81
N ALA A 148 1.16 -1.35 3.82
CA ALA A 148 1.54 -0.09 3.21
C ALA A 148 2.98 -0.17 2.73
N MET A 149 3.17 -0.27 1.42
CA MET A 149 4.48 -0.42 0.78
C MET A 149 4.74 0.70 -0.21
N PHE A 150 5.98 1.18 -0.22
CA PHE A 150 6.43 2.24 -1.13
C PHE A 150 7.64 1.78 -1.92
N PHE A 151 7.73 2.21 -3.17
CA PHE A 151 8.89 1.95 -4.02
C PHE A 151 8.93 2.92 -5.20
N PHE A 152 10.10 3.09 -5.79
CA PHE A 152 10.21 3.66 -7.12
C PHE A 152 9.79 2.61 -8.16
N LYS A 153 9.01 3.00 -9.16
CA LYS A 153 8.46 2.07 -10.18
C LYS A 153 9.51 1.14 -10.79
N GLU A 154 10.73 1.62 -10.96
CA GLU A 154 11.83 0.82 -11.49
C GLU A 154 12.28 -0.34 -10.57
N ALA A 155 11.96 -0.27 -9.27
CA ALA A 155 12.22 -1.34 -8.31
C ALA A 155 11.11 -2.41 -8.31
N TYR A 156 9.97 -2.13 -8.95
CA TYR A 156 8.84 -3.05 -8.97
C TYR A 156 9.08 -4.19 -9.95
N ASN A 157 8.91 -5.41 -9.47
CA ASN A 157 8.83 -6.59 -10.31
C ASN A 157 7.39 -7.09 -10.35
N ARG A 158 6.81 -7.12 -11.55
CA ARG A 158 5.44 -7.60 -11.75
C ARG A 158 5.25 -8.97 -11.08
N ILE A 159 4.22 -9.07 -10.27
CA ILE A 159 3.84 -10.31 -9.59
C ILE A 159 3.21 -11.25 -10.63
N PRO A 160 3.57 -12.56 -10.66
CA PRO A 160 2.89 -13.52 -11.53
C PRO A 160 1.37 -13.50 -11.36
N ASP A 161 0.62 -13.55 -12.45
CA ASP A 161 -0.85 -13.44 -12.42
C ASP A 161 -1.52 -14.64 -11.71
N GLU A 162 -0.79 -15.73 -11.54
CA GLU A 162 -1.21 -16.90 -10.80
C GLU A 162 -1.25 -16.67 -9.29
N ILE A 163 -0.40 -15.77 -8.77
CA ILE A 163 -0.37 -15.37 -7.35
C ILE A 163 -1.43 -14.28 -7.13
N LYS A 164 -2.56 -14.66 -6.55
CA LYS A 164 -3.75 -13.80 -6.50
C LYS A 164 -3.83 -12.92 -5.24
N ILE A 165 -3.56 -13.49 -4.06
CA ILE A 165 -3.90 -12.85 -2.78
C ILE A 165 -2.70 -12.69 -1.86
N VAL A 166 -1.96 -13.77 -1.62
CA VAL A 166 -0.83 -13.81 -0.66
C VAL A 166 0.51 -13.80 -1.39
N TYR A 167 1.58 -13.56 -0.66
CA TYR A 167 2.98 -13.58 -1.15
C TYR A 167 3.36 -12.55 -2.21
N GLY A 168 2.48 -11.63 -2.58
CA GLY A 168 2.83 -10.56 -3.51
C GLY A 168 3.89 -9.61 -2.95
N ASP A 169 3.79 -9.27 -1.69
CA ASP A 169 4.78 -8.51 -0.93
C ASP A 169 6.13 -9.25 -0.84
N SER A 170 6.09 -10.55 -0.51
CA SER A 170 7.28 -11.40 -0.46
C SER A 170 7.97 -11.52 -1.82
N TRP A 171 7.18 -11.58 -2.90
CA TRP A 171 7.68 -11.60 -4.27
C TRP A 171 8.49 -10.34 -4.58
N ILE A 172 7.91 -9.15 -4.31
CA ILE A 172 8.57 -7.87 -4.58
C ILE A 172 9.80 -7.72 -3.66
N PHE A 173 9.67 -8.04 -2.37
CA PHE A 173 10.74 -7.93 -1.38
C PHE A 173 11.97 -8.77 -1.79
N THR A 174 11.73 -10.04 -2.13
CA THR A 174 12.79 -10.97 -2.56
C THR A 174 13.43 -10.54 -3.87
N HIS A 175 12.62 -10.01 -4.81
CA HIS A 175 13.15 -9.49 -6.06
C HIS A 175 14.12 -8.34 -5.83
N CYS A 176 13.76 -7.35 -5.00
CA CYS A 176 14.64 -6.25 -4.65
C CYS A 176 15.97 -6.74 -4.07
N GLN A 177 15.94 -7.73 -3.17
CA GLN A 177 17.16 -8.34 -2.63
C GLN A 177 18.03 -9.00 -3.72
N ARG A 178 17.41 -9.73 -4.66
CA ARG A 178 18.13 -10.35 -5.80
C ARG A 178 18.79 -9.30 -6.70
N MET A 179 18.15 -8.15 -6.85
CA MET A 179 18.68 -6.99 -7.58
C MET A 179 19.70 -6.17 -6.75
N LYS A 180 20.06 -6.65 -5.55
CA LYS A 180 20.96 -5.98 -4.60
C LYS A 180 20.49 -4.60 -4.18
N ARG A 181 19.18 -4.35 -4.19
CA ARG A 181 18.56 -3.16 -3.59
C ARG A 181 18.27 -3.45 -2.12
N GLN A 182 18.64 -2.50 -1.25
CA GLN A 182 18.34 -2.60 0.16
C GLN A 182 16.88 -2.29 0.40
N ASN A 183 16.17 -3.21 1.08
CA ASN A 183 14.81 -2.98 1.56
C ASN A 183 14.82 -2.26 2.91
N TYR A 184 13.73 -1.56 3.22
CA TYR A 184 13.60 -0.74 4.43
C TYR A 184 12.26 -0.96 5.11
N ARG A 185 12.21 -0.66 6.42
CA ARG A 185 10.98 -0.56 7.19
C ARG A 185 10.75 0.87 7.65
N ILE A 186 9.49 1.25 7.72
CA ILE A 186 9.03 2.57 8.14
C ILE A 186 8.92 2.57 9.66
N CYS A 187 9.61 3.49 10.32
CA CYS A 187 9.64 3.64 11.76
C CYS A 187 9.18 5.05 12.18
N GLY A 188 8.88 5.23 13.48
CA GLY A 188 8.52 6.53 14.05
C GLY A 188 7.05 6.93 13.85
N CYS A 189 6.17 5.98 13.53
CA CYS A 189 4.74 6.23 13.41
C CYS A 189 3.93 4.98 13.77
N THR A 190 2.65 5.21 14.08
CA THR A 190 1.64 4.16 14.24
C THR A 190 0.70 4.16 13.04
N ILE A 191 0.26 2.99 12.61
CA ILE A 191 -0.82 2.79 11.64
C ILE A 191 -1.90 1.96 12.33
N TYR A 192 -3.15 2.39 12.25
CA TYR A 192 -4.24 1.55 12.70
C TYR A 192 -4.69 0.63 11.58
N HIS A 193 -4.82 -0.66 11.89
CA HIS A 193 -5.24 -1.68 10.96
C HIS A 193 -6.50 -2.37 11.50
N TYR A 194 -7.56 -2.37 10.70
CA TYR A 194 -8.84 -2.99 11.09
C TYR A 194 -8.75 -4.51 11.19
N GLY A 195 -7.75 -5.11 10.51
CA GLY A 195 -7.49 -6.55 10.50
C GLY A 195 -8.23 -7.29 9.39
N SER A 196 -7.48 -8.04 8.65
CA SER A 196 -7.81 -9.09 7.65
C SER A 196 -9.27 -9.21 7.17
N LEU A 197 -9.89 -8.11 6.73
CA LEU A 197 -11.28 -8.15 6.24
C LEU A 197 -11.46 -9.04 5.01
N SER A 198 -10.41 -9.19 4.22
CA SER A 198 -10.44 -9.92 2.96
C SER A 198 -9.76 -11.29 3.04
N SER A 199 -8.54 -11.37 3.59
CA SER A 199 -7.75 -12.60 3.59
C SER A 199 -8.26 -13.67 4.55
N SER A 200 -8.99 -13.29 5.59
CA SER A 200 -9.60 -14.23 6.56
C SER A 200 -10.90 -14.87 6.07
N GLN A 201 -11.42 -14.47 4.91
CA GLN A 201 -12.68 -15.04 4.41
C GLN A 201 -12.48 -16.46 3.88
N ILE A 202 -13.41 -17.36 4.26
CA ILE A 202 -13.38 -18.78 3.88
C ILE A 202 -13.27 -18.95 2.35
N GLU A 203 -13.90 -18.07 1.58
CA GLU A 203 -13.89 -18.09 0.11
C GLU A 203 -12.49 -17.89 -0.51
N PHE A 204 -11.59 -17.18 0.18
CA PHE A 204 -10.22 -16.94 -0.31
C PHE A 204 -9.21 -18.01 0.12
N ASN A 205 -9.56 -18.87 1.10
CA ASN A 205 -8.67 -19.93 1.56
C ASN A 205 -8.22 -20.91 0.46
N PRO A 206 -9.07 -21.33 -0.50
CA PRO A 206 -8.62 -22.19 -1.59
C PRO A 206 -7.60 -21.50 -2.51
N ILE A 207 -7.77 -20.20 -2.78
CA ILE A 207 -6.89 -19.39 -3.64
C ILE A 207 -5.55 -19.20 -2.95
N ALA A 208 -5.53 -18.79 -1.69
CA ALA A 208 -4.31 -18.64 -0.90
C ALA A 208 -3.51 -19.95 -0.80
N LYS A 209 -4.18 -21.12 -0.78
CA LYS A 209 -3.51 -22.44 -0.83
C LYS A 209 -2.89 -22.75 -2.18
N VAL A 210 -3.41 -22.19 -3.27
CA VAL A 210 -2.80 -22.29 -4.61
C VAL A 210 -1.58 -21.40 -4.66
N ASP A 211 -1.72 -20.12 -4.23
CA ASP A 211 -0.62 -19.17 -4.18
C ASP A 211 0.61 -19.72 -3.42
N ALA A 212 0.36 -20.45 -2.32
CA ALA A 212 1.41 -21.06 -1.49
C ALA A 212 2.19 -22.21 -2.17
N LYS A 213 1.80 -22.64 -3.37
CA LYS A 213 2.45 -23.73 -4.10
C LYS A 213 3.28 -23.25 -5.30
N ILE A 214 3.18 -21.97 -5.62
CA ILE A 214 3.93 -21.30 -6.70
C ILE A 214 5.23 -20.73 -6.15
#